data_d99e4022ff98a3a646b9d6047fedcf81
#
_entry.id   d99e4022ff98a3a646b9d6047fedcf81
#
_cell.length_a   1.000
_cell.length_b   1.000
_cell.length_c   1.000
_cell.angle_alpha   90.00
_cell.angle_beta   90.00
_cell.angle_gamma   90.00
#
_symmetry.space_group_name_H-M   'P 1'
#
loop_
_entity.id
_entity.type
_entity.pdbx_description
1 polymer ?
#
loop_
_entity_poly.entity_id
_entity_poly.type
_entity_poly.pdbx_seq_one_letter_code
_entity_poly.pdbx_strand_id
1 'polypeptide(L)'
;ATAAYQIEGAHNIDGKGVSIWDTFSHTKGKIKNGDTGDVSCDFYHSYHNDIDFISQMNMKVNRFSTAWSRVLPNGTGTVNQKGIDFYHRVIDRTLELGLDPWITLYHWDLPQALQDKGGWV
;
A
#
# COMPACT_ATOMS: atom_id res chain seq x y z
N ALA A 1 -3.17 -12.46 3.45
CA ALA A 1 -2.41 -11.97 2.31
C ALA A 1 -3.19 -10.86 1.64
N THR A 2 -2.60 -9.66 1.53
CA THR A 2 -3.29 -8.46 1.05
C THR A 2 -2.44 -7.72 0.03
N ALA A 3 -3.06 -6.80 -0.71
CA ALA A 3 -2.35 -5.85 -1.56
C ALA A 3 -2.47 -4.44 -0.95
N ALA A 4 -1.44 -3.62 -1.12
CA ALA A 4 -1.41 -2.26 -0.56
C ALA A 4 -2.65 -1.45 -0.92
N TYR A 5 -3.03 -1.41 -2.18
CA TYR A 5 -4.22 -0.68 -2.64
C TYR A 5 -5.52 -1.15 -1.98
N GLN A 6 -5.61 -2.45 -1.64
CA GLN A 6 -6.82 -3.03 -1.05
C GLN A 6 -7.04 -2.66 0.42
N ILE A 7 -5.99 -2.30 1.15
CA ILE A 7 -6.10 -2.12 2.60
C ILE A 7 -5.57 -0.79 3.12
N GLU A 8 -4.57 -0.19 2.49
CA GLU A 8 -3.87 0.94 3.10
C GLU A 8 -4.74 2.17 3.25
N GLY A 9 -5.55 2.52 2.24
CA GLY A 9 -6.16 3.84 2.20
C GLY A 9 -5.11 4.94 2.10
N ALA A 10 -5.37 6.11 2.68
CA ALA A 10 -4.43 7.23 2.71
C ALA A 10 -3.81 7.51 1.32
N HIS A 11 -4.64 7.46 0.26
CA HIS A 11 -4.20 7.41 -1.14
C HIS A 11 -3.38 8.63 -1.58
N ASN A 12 -3.51 9.76 -0.89
CA ASN A 12 -2.81 11.02 -1.19
C ASN A 12 -2.13 11.65 0.04
N ILE A 13 -1.92 10.86 1.11
CA ILE A 13 -1.33 11.34 2.37
C ILE A 13 0.18 11.09 2.36
N ASP A 14 0.92 11.97 3.07
CA ASP A 14 2.36 11.87 3.31
C ASP A 14 3.19 11.70 2.02
N GLY A 15 2.77 12.40 0.96
CA GLY A 15 3.53 12.46 -0.28
C GLY A 15 3.38 11.26 -1.21
N LYS A 16 2.42 10.36 -0.94
CA LYS A 16 2.14 9.25 -1.86
C LYS A 16 1.73 9.78 -3.24
N GLY A 17 2.38 9.27 -4.29
CA GLY A 17 2.00 9.51 -5.67
C GLY A 17 0.80 8.68 -6.11
N VAL A 18 0.29 9.00 -7.30
CA VAL A 18 -0.85 8.32 -7.92
C VAL A 18 -0.43 6.98 -8.50
N SER A 19 -1.18 5.91 -8.20
CA SER A 19 -1.05 4.61 -8.86
C SER A 19 -2.07 4.46 -10.00
N ILE A 20 -1.87 3.43 -10.85
CA ILE A 20 -2.84 3.12 -11.91
C ILE A 20 -4.21 2.75 -11.34
N TRP A 21 -4.27 2.17 -10.13
CA TRP A 21 -5.53 1.85 -9.46
C TRP A 21 -6.26 3.09 -8.96
N ASP A 22 -5.54 4.10 -8.48
CA ASP A 22 -6.13 5.40 -8.13
C ASP A 22 -6.79 6.01 -9.38
N THR A 23 -6.07 6.09 -10.49
CA THR A 23 -6.59 6.62 -11.77
C THR A 23 -7.78 5.82 -12.26
N PHE A 24 -7.69 4.48 -12.27
CA PHE A 24 -8.75 3.61 -12.74
C PHE A 24 -10.02 3.75 -11.92
N SER A 25 -9.91 3.70 -10.58
CA SER A 25 -11.07 3.76 -9.68
C SER A 25 -11.77 5.13 -9.69
N HIS A 26 -11.02 6.22 -9.95
CA HIS A 26 -11.59 7.56 -10.07
C HIS A 26 -12.14 7.85 -11.47
N THR A 27 -11.90 6.98 -12.46
CA THR A 27 -12.43 7.15 -13.80
C THR A 27 -13.91 6.77 -13.84
N LYS A 28 -14.77 7.73 -14.22
CA LYS A 28 -16.22 7.54 -14.27
C LYS A 28 -16.59 6.30 -15.11
N GLY A 29 -17.44 5.45 -14.56
CA GLY A 29 -17.98 4.26 -15.22
C GLY A 29 -17.07 3.03 -15.24
N LYS A 30 -15.87 3.10 -14.64
CA LYS A 30 -14.96 1.95 -14.55
C LYS A 30 -15.26 1.05 -13.35
N ILE A 31 -15.74 1.63 -12.26
CA ILE A 31 -16.09 0.89 -11.05
C ILE A 31 -17.59 0.99 -10.79
N LYS A 32 -18.21 -0.17 -10.47
CA LYS A 32 -19.62 -0.21 -10.06
C LYS A 32 -19.81 0.69 -8.83
N ASN A 33 -20.83 1.51 -8.83
CA ASN A 33 -21.17 2.46 -7.78
C ASN A 33 -20.11 3.56 -7.52
N GLY A 34 -19.01 3.62 -8.30
CA GLY A 34 -17.95 4.60 -8.10
C GLY A 34 -17.10 4.37 -6.85
N ASP A 35 -17.05 3.15 -6.32
CA ASP A 35 -16.24 2.81 -5.16
C ASP A 35 -14.74 2.99 -5.46
N THR A 36 -13.97 3.42 -4.45
CA THR A 36 -12.53 3.66 -4.55
C THR A 36 -11.77 3.00 -3.39
N GLY A 37 -10.45 2.88 -3.53
CA GLY A 37 -9.57 2.46 -2.44
C GLY A 37 -9.03 3.61 -1.59
N ASP A 38 -9.61 4.80 -1.65
CA ASP A 38 -9.07 6.01 -1.01
C ASP A 38 -8.93 5.89 0.50
N VAL A 39 -9.88 5.22 1.13
CA VAL A 39 -9.88 4.93 2.57
C VAL A 39 -9.69 3.43 2.81
N SER A 40 -10.46 2.58 2.11
CA SER A 40 -10.42 1.12 2.23
C SER A 40 -10.54 0.67 3.70
N CYS A 41 -9.62 -0.19 4.16
CA CYS A 41 -9.53 -0.62 5.57
C CYS A 41 -8.72 0.37 6.42
N ASP A 42 -8.20 1.43 5.83
CA ASP A 42 -7.37 2.45 6.49
C ASP A 42 -6.16 1.84 7.25
N PHE A 43 -5.55 0.82 6.68
CA PHE A 43 -4.40 0.16 7.29
C PHE A 43 -3.23 1.12 7.54
N TYR A 44 -3.12 2.18 6.74
CA TYR A 44 -2.10 3.21 6.93
C TYR A 44 -2.13 3.80 8.35
N HIS A 45 -3.33 4.02 8.91
CA HIS A 45 -3.50 4.52 10.27
C HIS A 45 -3.75 3.40 11.30
N SER A 46 -4.35 2.29 10.89
CA SER A 46 -4.80 1.19 11.78
C SER A 46 -3.79 0.04 11.90
N TYR A 47 -2.68 0.06 11.17
CA TYR A 47 -1.73 -1.06 11.04
C TYR A 47 -1.35 -1.69 12.39
N HIS A 48 -1.19 -0.88 13.42
CA HIS A 48 -0.76 -1.33 14.73
C HIS A 48 -1.79 -2.32 15.34
N ASN A 49 -3.06 -1.94 15.35
CA ASN A 49 -4.15 -2.78 15.86
C ASN A 49 -4.38 -4.00 14.96
N ASP A 50 -4.31 -3.81 13.64
CA ASP A 50 -4.55 -4.89 12.67
C ASP A 50 -3.48 -5.98 12.79
N ILE A 51 -2.21 -5.61 13.00
CA ILE A 51 -1.14 -6.59 13.22
C ILE A 51 -1.29 -7.27 14.59
N ASP A 52 -1.75 -6.55 15.62
CA ASP A 52 -2.08 -7.15 16.93
C ASP A 52 -3.12 -8.27 16.76
N PHE A 53 -4.15 -8.08 15.96
CA PHE A 53 -5.14 -9.11 15.67
C PHE A 53 -4.54 -10.34 14.99
N ILE A 54 -3.59 -10.16 14.06
CA ILE A 54 -2.89 -11.29 13.42
C ILE A 54 -2.20 -12.15 14.50
N SER A 55 -1.53 -11.51 15.46
CA SER A 55 -0.89 -12.19 16.57
C SER A 55 -1.90 -12.90 17.47
N GLN A 56 -3.00 -12.22 17.83
CA GLN A 56 -4.07 -12.78 18.68
C GLN A 56 -4.75 -14.01 18.05
N MET A 57 -4.85 -14.04 16.72
CA MET A 57 -5.34 -15.21 15.98
C MET A 57 -4.33 -16.34 15.86
N ASN A 58 -3.18 -16.24 16.55
CA ASN A 58 -2.10 -17.23 16.53
C ASN A 58 -1.54 -17.49 15.12
N MET A 59 -1.63 -16.52 14.22
CA MET A 59 -0.94 -16.56 12.94
C MET A 59 0.57 -16.39 13.15
N LYS A 60 1.37 -16.79 12.17
CA LYS A 60 2.83 -16.72 12.26
C LYS A 60 3.45 -15.74 11.28
N VAL A 61 2.72 -15.40 10.24
CA VAL A 61 3.22 -14.59 9.13
C VAL A 61 2.28 -13.41 8.87
N ASN A 62 2.85 -12.23 8.76
CA ASN A 62 2.16 -11.06 8.21
C ASN A 62 2.66 -10.80 6.78
N ARG A 63 1.85 -11.16 5.77
CA ARG A 63 2.17 -10.89 4.38
C ARG A 63 1.42 -9.67 3.88
N PHE A 64 2.16 -8.69 3.38
CA PHE A 64 1.62 -7.45 2.81
C PHE A 64 2.45 -7.01 1.59
N SER A 65 1.95 -6.08 0.82
CA SER A 65 2.72 -5.46 -0.26
C SER A 65 3.03 -4.00 0.06
N THR A 66 4.11 -3.51 -0.53
CA THR A 66 4.43 -2.08 -0.51
C THR A 66 3.77 -1.37 -1.69
N ALA A 67 3.24 -0.17 -1.47
CA ALA A 67 2.79 0.70 -2.54
C ALA A 67 4.00 1.40 -3.15
N TRP A 68 4.35 1.05 -4.39
CA TRP A 68 5.49 1.66 -5.10
C TRP A 68 5.39 3.18 -5.11
N SER A 69 4.22 3.74 -5.44
CA SER A 69 4.00 5.19 -5.46
C SER A 69 4.04 5.86 -4.09
N ARG A 70 3.99 5.11 -2.98
CA ARG A 70 4.22 5.65 -1.64
C ARG A 70 5.69 5.85 -1.34
N VAL A 71 6.56 4.97 -1.86
CA VAL A 71 8.01 5.03 -1.68
C VAL A 71 8.67 5.91 -2.72
N LEU A 72 8.26 5.77 -3.98
CA LEU A 72 8.74 6.56 -5.13
C LEU A 72 7.53 7.18 -5.83
N PRO A 73 7.08 8.38 -5.46
CA PRO A 73 5.83 8.97 -5.94
C PRO A 73 5.69 9.03 -7.46
N ASN A 74 6.79 9.23 -8.17
CA ASN A 74 6.85 9.25 -9.64
C ASN A 74 7.38 7.94 -10.24
N GLY A 75 7.49 6.89 -9.43
CA GLY A 75 8.02 5.58 -9.82
C GLY A 75 9.54 5.50 -9.89
N THR A 76 10.20 6.62 -10.05
CA THR A 76 11.67 6.78 -10.08
C THR A 76 12.06 8.12 -9.45
N GLY A 77 13.35 8.34 -9.22
CA GLY A 77 13.87 9.62 -8.74
C GLY A 77 13.82 9.74 -7.22
N THR A 78 13.28 10.84 -6.71
CA THR A 78 13.32 11.17 -5.28
C THR A 78 12.49 10.18 -4.46
N VAL A 79 13.12 9.63 -3.43
CA VAL A 79 12.47 8.75 -2.45
C VAL A 79 11.61 9.58 -1.49
N ASN A 80 10.40 9.10 -1.22
CA ASN A 80 9.53 9.64 -0.19
C ASN A 80 9.83 8.97 1.16
N GLN A 81 10.59 9.67 2.00
CA GLN A 81 11.01 9.12 3.30
C GLN A 81 9.83 8.74 4.20
N LYS A 82 8.74 9.52 4.19
CA LYS A 82 7.54 9.20 4.99
C LYS A 82 6.91 7.86 4.59
N GLY A 83 6.97 7.50 3.30
CA GLY A 83 6.53 6.20 2.82
C GLY A 83 7.41 5.06 3.33
N ILE A 84 8.74 5.24 3.30
CA ILE A 84 9.70 4.27 3.86
C ILE A 84 9.46 4.12 5.37
N ASP A 85 9.34 5.21 6.09
CA ASP A 85 9.14 5.21 7.54
C ASP A 85 7.85 4.46 7.93
N PHE A 86 6.79 4.58 7.12
CA PHE A 86 5.57 3.80 7.33
C PHE A 86 5.83 2.30 7.26
N TYR A 87 6.52 1.82 6.22
CA TYR A 87 6.82 0.40 6.09
C TYR A 87 7.80 -0.09 7.15
N HIS A 88 8.73 0.72 7.60
CA HIS A 88 9.55 0.40 8.78
C HIS A 88 8.67 0.15 10.01
N ARG A 89 7.72 1.05 10.30
CA ARG A 89 6.80 0.86 11.43
C ARG A 89 5.97 -0.41 11.33
N VAL A 90 5.50 -0.77 10.13
CA VAL A 90 4.75 -2.01 9.87
C VAL A 90 5.62 -3.24 10.14
N ILE A 91 6.86 -3.23 9.64
CA ILE A 91 7.82 -4.32 9.83
C ILE A 91 8.19 -4.45 11.30
N ASP A 92 8.54 -3.35 11.95
CA ASP A 92 8.95 -3.34 13.36
C ASP A 92 7.82 -3.88 14.24
N ARG A 93 6.58 -3.45 14.02
CA ARG A 93 5.44 -3.97 14.77
C ARG A 93 5.22 -5.47 14.53
N THR A 94 5.39 -5.94 13.31
CA THR A 94 5.31 -7.36 12.97
C THR A 94 6.34 -8.16 13.76
N LEU A 95 7.60 -7.70 13.77
CA LEU A 95 8.70 -8.36 14.47
C LEU A 95 8.54 -8.31 16.01
N GLU A 96 8.09 -7.18 16.57
CA GLU A 96 7.81 -7.04 18.01
C GLU A 96 6.84 -8.10 18.53
N LEU A 97 5.88 -8.51 17.71
CA LEU A 97 4.89 -9.54 18.04
C LEU A 97 5.37 -10.97 17.73
N GLY A 98 6.62 -11.14 17.30
CA GLY A 98 7.17 -12.45 16.94
C GLY A 98 6.61 -13.03 15.64
N LEU A 99 6.06 -12.19 14.76
CA LEU A 99 5.57 -12.61 13.45
C LEU A 99 6.66 -12.44 12.40
N ASP A 100 6.61 -13.26 11.34
CA ASP A 100 7.48 -13.12 10.18
C ASP A 100 6.89 -12.14 9.17
N PRO A 101 7.57 -11.04 8.81
CA PRO A 101 7.10 -10.15 7.75
C PRO A 101 7.45 -10.72 6.37
N TRP A 102 6.44 -10.94 5.54
CA TRP A 102 6.60 -11.35 4.15
C TRP A 102 6.18 -10.20 3.23
N ILE A 103 7.13 -9.61 2.55
CA ILE A 103 6.93 -8.38 1.78
C ILE A 103 6.87 -8.67 0.30
N THR A 104 5.77 -8.27 -0.34
CA THR A 104 5.63 -8.25 -1.79
C THR A 104 5.97 -6.83 -2.28
N LEU A 105 7.03 -6.70 -3.10
CA LEU A 105 7.51 -5.39 -3.53
C LEU A 105 6.58 -4.72 -4.55
N TYR A 106 5.91 -5.51 -5.39
CA TYR A 106 4.96 -5.01 -6.38
C TYR A 106 3.73 -5.91 -6.44
N HIS A 107 2.55 -5.32 -6.29
CA HIS A 107 1.29 -6.06 -6.34
C HIS A 107 0.26 -5.33 -7.21
N TRP A 108 0.62 -5.08 -8.48
CA TRP A 108 -0.23 -4.55 -9.54
C TRP A 108 -0.59 -3.05 -9.41
N ASP A 109 0.07 -2.33 -8.53
CA ASP A 109 -0.17 -0.90 -8.26
C ASP A 109 0.96 -0.03 -8.84
N LEU A 110 1.19 -0.16 -10.15
CA LEU A 110 2.20 0.61 -10.86
C LEU A 110 1.97 2.12 -10.68
N PRO A 111 3.01 2.92 -10.39
CA PRO A 111 2.89 4.37 -10.42
C PRO A 111 2.34 4.88 -11.75
N GLN A 112 1.35 5.77 -11.71
CA GLN A 112 0.75 6.32 -12.94
C GLN A 112 1.77 7.00 -13.83
N ALA A 113 2.76 7.67 -13.24
CA ALA A 113 3.84 8.31 -13.99
C ALA A 113 4.67 7.33 -14.84
N LEU A 114 4.79 6.05 -14.43
CA LEU A 114 5.43 5.01 -15.24
C LEU A 114 4.47 4.47 -16.30
N GLN A 115 3.20 4.34 -15.98
CA GLN A 115 2.17 3.96 -16.96
C GLN A 115 2.11 4.95 -18.11
N ASP A 116 2.19 6.25 -17.84
CA ASP A 116 2.18 7.32 -18.84
C ASP A 116 3.41 7.28 -19.76
N LYS A 117 4.48 6.62 -19.33
CA LYS A 117 5.71 6.39 -20.13
C LYS A 117 5.71 5.06 -20.89
N GLY A 118 4.60 4.31 -20.87
CA GLY A 118 4.47 3.03 -21.57
C GLY A 118 4.28 1.82 -20.65
N GLY A 119 4.47 1.96 -19.34
CA GLY A 119 4.27 0.85 -18.39
C GLY A 119 5.27 -0.29 -18.57
N TRP A 120 4.76 -1.52 -18.63
CA TRP A 120 5.56 -2.74 -18.76
C TRP A 120 5.79 -3.20 -20.21
N VAL A 121 5.59 -2.36 -21.19
CA VAL A 121 5.74 -2.72 -22.61
C VAL A 121 7.20 -2.64 -23.04
#